data_af1978dc1c65cbef447d9dc50bc71653
#
_entry.id   af1978dc1c65cbef447d9dc50bc71653
#
_cell.length_a   1.000
_cell.length_b   1.000
_cell.length_c   1.000
_cell.angle_alpha   90.00
_cell.angle_beta   90.00
_cell.angle_gamma   90.00
#
_symmetry.space_group_name_H-M   'P 1'
#
loop_
_entity.id
_entity.type
_entity.pdbx_description
1 polymer ?
#
loop_
_entity_poly.entity_id
_entity_poly.type
_entity_poly.pdbx_seq_one_letter_code
_entity_poly.pdbx_strand_id
1 'polypeptide(L)'
;YFTTQADATHFSGCKGKIVSCNGLYEGMMDDAINVHGTYLKIVKRLDDHTVVGRYMHPQAYGFYWGGKGDKVQFVRSNTMEIFDEQNEVASIEAYDKETEHGAKEFKISFVKPLDAAINESEGFGIENLEWCPEVYFADNVIRNNRARGTLFSTPLKTVCERNTFDHTSGTAILLCGDCNGWFETGACRDVIIRDNKFINSLTNLFQFTEAVISIYPEIPNLKDQQKYFHGGEGHPGV
;
A
#
# COMPACT_ATOMS: atom_id res chain seq x y z
N TYR A 1 -21.62 20.62 0.21
CA TYR A 1 -20.84 20.41 1.43
C TYR A 1 -20.12 19.08 1.33
N PHE A 2 -18.85 19.01 1.82
CA PHE A 2 -18.13 17.75 1.94
C PHE A 2 -18.47 17.08 3.27
N THR A 3 -18.49 15.76 3.27
CA THR A 3 -18.78 14.96 4.48
C THR A 3 -17.51 14.72 5.29
N THR A 4 -16.34 14.60 4.62
CA THR A 4 -15.03 14.43 5.26
C THR A 4 -14.00 15.34 4.61
N GLN A 5 -12.91 15.68 5.33
CA GLN A 5 -11.78 16.46 4.79
C GLN A 5 -10.78 15.58 4.03
N ALA A 6 -10.82 14.29 4.24
CA ALA A 6 -9.97 13.28 3.63
C ALA A 6 -10.83 12.04 3.33
N ASP A 7 -10.28 10.85 3.45
CA ASP A 7 -10.99 9.59 3.26
C ASP A 7 -12.18 9.44 4.22
N ALA A 8 -13.21 8.75 3.79
CA ALA A 8 -14.30 8.39 4.71
C ALA A 8 -13.84 7.30 5.69
N THR A 9 -13.07 6.33 5.20
CA THR A 9 -12.48 5.26 6.01
C THR A 9 -11.06 4.96 5.54
N HIS A 10 -10.14 4.84 6.50
CA HIS A 10 -8.73 4.60 6.23
C HIS A 10 -8.19 3.51 7.17
N PHE A 11 -7.69 2.42 6.59
CA PHE A 11 -7.17 1.26 7.30
C PHE A 11 -5.70 1.08 6.99
N SER A 12 -4.84 1.52 7.90
CA SER A 12 -3.40 1.43 7.78
C SER A 12 -2.84 0.39 8.74
N GLY A 13 -2.07 -0.59 8.23
CA GLY A 13 -1.40 -1.59 9.03
C GLY A 13 -2.35 -2.43 9.90
N CYS A 14 -3.44 -2.91 9.33
CA CYS A 14 -4.41 -3.77 10.01
C CYS A 14 -4.12 -5.24 9.76
N LYS A 15 -4.51 -6.12 10.69
CA LYS A 15 -4.54 -7.58 10.50
C LYS A 15 -5.95 -8.07 10.20
N GLY A 16 -6.03 -9.27 9.61
CA GLY A 16 -7.29 -9.98 9.44
C GLY A 16 -8.05 -9.54 8.20
N LYS A 17 -9.29 -9.10 8.35
CA LYS A 17 -10.17 -8.81 7.23
C LYS A 17 -10.98 -7.54 7.45
N ILE A 18 -10.96 -6.67 6.48
CA ILE A 18 -11.84 -5.49 6.40
C ILE A 18 -13.07 -5.88 5.57
N VAL A 19 -14.24 -5.68 6.14
CA VAL A 19 -15.51 -5.94 5.47
C VAL A 19 -16.35 -4.67 5.48
N SER A 20 -16.76 -4.22 4.30
CA SER A 20 -17.73 -3.13 4.13
C SER A 20 -18.81 -3.56 3.15
N CYS A 21 -20.04 -3.63 3.64
CA CYS A 21 -21.19 -4.02 2.85
C CYS A 21 -22.39 -3.10 3.10
N ASN A 22 -23.17 -2.82 2.04
CA ASN A 22 -24.40 -2.05 2.08
C ASN A 22 -24.21 -0.62 2.65
N GLY A 23 -23.00 -0.07 2.49
CA GLY A 23 -22.65 1.28 2.94
C GLY A 23 -22.98 2.36 1.91
N LEU A 24 -23.16 3.59 2.39
CA LEU A 24 -23.22 4.80 1.56
C LEU A 24 -22.02 5.67 1.89
N TYR A 25 -21.22 5.93 0.88
CA TYR A 25 -20.06 6.83 0.90
C TYR A 25 -20.36 8.02 -0.02
N GLU A 26 -20.55 9.20 0.52
CA GLU A 26 -20.99 10.34 -0.26
C GLU A 26 -20.27 11.63 0.08
N GLY A 27 -19.73 12.30 -0.96
CA GLY A 27 -19.22 13.66 -0.84
C GLY A 27 -17.92 13.81 -0.08
N MET A 28 -17.05 12.80 -0.07
CA MET A 28 -15.71 12.89 0.55
C MET A 28 -14.78 13.78 -0.29
N MET A 29 -13.82 14.40 0.39
CA MET A 29 -12.77 15.14 -0.31
C MET A 29 -11.65 14.24 -0.83
N ASP A 30 -11.53 13.02 -0.32
CA ASP A 30 -10.60 12.00 -0.81
C ASP A 30 -11.34 10.65 -0.99
N ASP A 31 -10.72 9.50 -0.71
CA ASP A 31 -11.27 8.20 -1.02
C ASP A 31 -12.49 7.81 -0.14
N ALA A 32 -13.37 6.97 -0.65
CA ALA A 32 -14.39 6.36 0.21
C ALA A 32 -13.76 5.36 1.18
N ILE A 33 -12.78 4.60 0.69
CA ILE A 33 -12.01 3.67 1.51
C ILE A 33 -10.58 3.58 0.96
N ASN A 34 -9.62 3.66 1.88
CA ASN A 34 -8.21 3.36 1.64
C ASN A 34 -7.76 2.22 2.56
N VAL A 35 -7.16 1.17 2.01
CA VAL A 35 -6.68 0.00 2.77
C VAL A 35 -5.27 -0.33 2.33
N HIS A 36 -4.32 -0.26 3.26
CA HIS A 36 -2.91 -0.55 2.98
C HIS A 36 -2.14 -0.99 4.23
N GLY A 37 -0.97 -1.60 4.04
CA GLY A 37 0.08 -1.70 5.04
C GLY A 37 1.02 -0.49 4.95
N THR A 38 2.18 -0.58 5.60
CA THR A 38 3.18 0.49 5.58
C THR A 38 4.57 -0.07 5.32
N TYR A 39 5.27 0.47 4.33
CA TYR A 39 6.68 0.16 4.12
C TYR A 39 7.56 0.82 5.18
N LEU A 40 8.55 0.06 5.67
CA LEU A 40 9.76 0.66 6.23
C LEU A 40 10.83 0.70 5.14
N LYS A 41 11.43 1.85 4.90
CA LYS A 41 12.57 1.97 3.98
C LYS A 41 13.85 1.55 4.69
N ILE A 42 14.69 0.72 4.05
CA ILE A 42 16.01 0.40 4.56
C ILE A 42 16.89 1.64 4.43
N VAL A 43 17.37 2.15 5.54
CA VAL A 43 18.22 3.32 5.61
C VAL A 43 19.65 3.00 6.04
N LYS A 44 19.88 1.77 6.53
CA LYS A 44 21.20 1.26 6.87
C LYS A 44 21.18 -0.25 6.97
N ARG A 45 22.17 -0.92 6.40
CA ARG A 45 22.48 -2.33 6.66
C ARG A 45 23.53 -2.42 7.76
N LEU A 46 23.26 -3.19 8.81
CA LEU A 46 24.15 -3.35 9.96
C LEU A 46 25.04 -4.60 9.83
N ASP A 47 24.43 -5.69 9.37
CA ASP A 47 25.10 -6.98 9.11
C ASP A 47 24.26 -7.82 8.12
N ASP A 48 24.59 -9.11 7.98
CA ASP A 48 23.91 -10.01 7.04
C ASP A 48 22.48 -10.36 7.42
N HIS A 49 22.08 -10.09 8.64
CA HIS A 49 20.72 -10.37 9.16
C HIS A 49 19.98 -9.12 9.60
N THR A 50 20.65 -7.97 9.69
CA THR A 50 20.10 -6.83 10.43
C THR A 50 20.17 -5.53 9.62
N VAL A 51 19.05 -4.84 9.59
CA VAL A 51 18.93 -3.50 8.97
C VAL A 51 18.32 -2.49 9.94
N VAL A 52 18.44 -1.22 9.59
CA VAL A 52 17.62 -0.14 10.14
C VAL A 52 16.55 0.20 9.11
N GLY A 53 15.29 -0.03 9.47
CA GLY A 53 14.11 0.35 8.71
C GLY A 53 13.51 1.64 9.25
N ARG A 54 13.05 2.54 8.38
CA ARG A 54 12.50 3.85 8.75
C ARG A 54 11.11 4.05 8.17
N TYR A 55 10.18 4.54 8.99
CA TYR A 55 8.96 5.18 8.49
C TYR A 55 9.32 6.47 7.76
N MET A 56 8.93 6.58 6.51
CA MET A 56 9.29 7.72 5.67
C MET A 56 8.20 8.81 5.66
N HIS A 57 6.95 8.45 5.95
CA HIS A 57 5.84 9.38 5.99
C HIS A 57 5.42 9.68 7.44
N PRO A 58 5.27 10.97 7.84
CA PRO A 58 4.97 11.34 9.23
C PRO A 58 3.66 10.75 9.78
N GLN A 59 2.67 10.50 8.94
CA GLN A 59 1.39 9.91 9.35
C GLN A 59 1.52 8.44 9.82
N ALA A 60 2.66 7.78 9.54
CA ALA A 60 2.92 6.42 10.00
C ALA A 60 3.62 6.36 11.37
N TYR A 61 4.11 7.50 11.90
CA TYR A 61 4.82 7.51 13.17
C TYR A 61 3.91 7.09 14.32
N GLY A 62 4.42 6.21 15.18
CA GLY A 62 3.69 5.68 16.33
C GLY A 62 2.78 4.49 16.04
N PHE A 63 2.63 4.09 14.78
CA PHE A 63 1.91 2.87 14.46
C PHE A 63 2.77 1.63 14.79
N TYR A 64 2.10 0.54 15.11
CA TYR A 64 2.75 -0.75 15.25
C TYR A 64 3.03 -1.33 13.86
N TRP A 65 4.31 -1.50 13.52
CA TRP A 65 4.67 -2.05 12.22
C TRP A 65 4.70 -3.57 12.20
N GLY A 66 5.08 -4.21 13.31
CA GLY A 66 5.20 -5.65 13.38
C GLY A 66 6.06 -6.13 14.54
N GLY A 67 6.22 -7.45 14.66
CA GLY A 67 6.94 -8.09 15.71
C GLY A 67 7.64 -9.38 15.28
N LYS A 68 8.26 -10.04 16.25
CA LYS A 68 8.92 -11.33 16.06
C LYS A 68 7.94 -12.35 15.48
N GLY A 69 8.38 -13.06 14.44
CA GLY A 69 7.61 -14.10 13.76
C GLY A 69 6.82 -13.60 12.57
N ASP A 70 6.68 -12.30 12.40
CA ASP A 70 5.97 -11.74 11.24
C ASP A 70 6.75 -12.01 9.94
N LYS A 71 6.03 -12.44 8.91
CA LYS A 71 6.56 -12.63 7.57
C LYS A 71 6.73 -11.30 6.87
N VAL A 72 7.83 -11.16 6.16
CA VAL A 72 8.15 -9.95 5.42
C VAL A 72 8.64 -10.29 4.00
N GLN A 73 8.50 -9.32 3.11
CA GLN A 73 9.15 -9.34 1.81
C GLN A 73 9.83 -8.00 1.54
N PHE A 74 10.78 -8.01 0.61
CA PHE A 74 11.55 -6.84 0.23
C PHE A 74 11.12 -6.35 -1.15
N VAL A 75 11.00 -5.05 -1.31
CA VAL A 75 10.58 -4.41 -2.56
C VAL A 75 11.62 -3.38 -2.96
N ARG A 76 12.11 -3.45 -4.19
CA ARG A 76 13.00 -2.43 -4.77
C ARG A 76 12.18 -1.19 -5.11
N SER A 77 12.37 -0.07 -4.41
CA SER A 77 11.51 1.10 -4.56
C SER A 77 11.54 1.71 -5.98
N ASN A 78 12.67 1.65 -6.67
CA ASN A 78 12.81 2.26 -7.99
C ASN A 78 12.04 1.53 -9.11
N THR A 79 11.75 0.25 -8.95
CA THR A 79 11.08 -0.59 -9.95
C THR A 79 9.80 -1.23 -9.43
N MET A 80 9.54 -1.12 -8.13
CA MET A 80 8.48 -1.85 -7.42
C MET A 80 8.56 -3.38 -7.60
N GLU A 81 9.76 -3.88 -7.92
CA GLU A 81 10.03 -5.30 -8.05
C GLU A 81 10.15 -5.96 -6.68
N ILE A 82 9.42 -7.06 -6.50
CA ILE A 82 9.44 -7.82 -5.26
C ILE A 82 10.56 -8.84 -5.33
N PHE A 83 11.36 -8.94 -4.28
CA PHE A 83 12.29 -10.04 -4.09
C PHE A 83 11.53 -11.32 -3.75
N ASP A 84 11.84 -12.40 -4.45
CA ASP A 84 11.11 -13.69 -4.33
C ASP A 84 11.22 -14.32 -2.95
N GLU A 85 12.32 -14.11 -2.27
CA GLU A 85 12.55 -14.74 -1.00
C GLU A 85 11.93 -13.95 0.15
N GLN A 86 10.88 -14.53 0.75
CA GLN A 86 10.32 -14.02 2.01
C GLN A 86 11.24 -14.35 3.18
N ASN A 87 11.25 -13.46 4.16
CA ASN A 87 11.97 -13.62 5.41
C ASN A 87 11.00 -13.54 6.61
N GLU A 88 11.51 -13.69 7.79
CA GLU A 88 10.77 -13.61 9.05
C GLU A 88 11.51 -12.69 10.02
N VAL A 89 10.79 -11.85 10.75
CA VAL A 89 11.34 -10.98 11.77
C VAL A 89 11.79 -11.83 12.97
N ALA A 90 13.09 -11.84 13.25
CA ALA A 90 13.66 -12.46 14.45
C ALA A 90 13.56 -11.53 15.67
N SER A 91 13.77 -10.23 15.46
CA SER A 91 13.58 -9.19 16.48
C SER A 91 13.37 -7.81 15.83
N ILE A 92 12.69 -6.93 16.55
CA ILE A 92 12.53 -5.52 16.19
C ILE A 92 12.58 -4.68 17.47
N GLU A 93 13.33 -3.58 17.43
CA GLU A 93 13.44 -2.63 18.53
C GLU A 93 13.60 -1.21 17.99
N ALA A 94 13.19 -0.20 18.76
CA ALA A 94 13.42 1.19 18.40
C ALA A 94 14.93 1.49 18.27
N TYR A 95 15.31 2.25 17.25
CA TYR A 95 16.72 2.52 16.94
C TYR A 95 17.13 3.97 17.16
N ASP A 96 16.26 4.92 16.86
CA ASP A 96 16.51 6.34 17.05
C ASP A 96 15.80 6.91 18.28
N LYS A 97 15.98 8.22 18.50
CA LYS A 97 15.19 8.94 19.51
C LYS A 97 13.70 8.88 19.12
N GLU A 98 12.88 8.66 20.12
CA GLU A 98 11.43 8.75 19.95
C GLU A 98 11.01 10.17 19.54
N THR A 99 10.05 10.24 18.65
CA THR A 99 9.30 11.46 18.33
C THR A 99 8.13 11.61 19.29
N GLU A 100 7.40 12.70 19.23
CA GLU A 100 6.15 12.86 20.01
C GLU A 100 5.08 11.79 19.70
N HIS A 101 5.22 11.08 18.56
CA HIS A 101 4.31 10.04 18.10
C HIS A 101 4.91 8.62 18.18
N GLY A 102 6.13 8.46 18.73
CA GLY A 102 6.84 7.20 18.83
C GLY A 102 8.08 7.13 17.94
N ALA A 103 8.75 5.99 17.93
CA ALA A 103 9.94 5.75 17.12
C ALA A 103 9.62 5.77 15.62
N LYS A 104 10.50 6.33 14.83
CA LYS A 104 10.43 6.29 13.36
C LYS A 104 11.48 5.37 12.73
N GLU A 105 12.49 4.98 13.47
CA GLU A 105 13.52 4.03 13.03
C GLU A 105 13.54 2.81 13.94
N PHE A 106 13.73 1.66 13.29
CA PHE A 106 13.73 0.37 13.97
C PHE A 106 14.94 -0.45 13.51
N LYS A 107 15.64 -1.04 14.46
CA LYS A 107 16.60 -2.09 14.19
C LYS A 107 15.84 -3.40 14.08
N ILE A 108 15.93 -4.03 12.91
CA ILE A 108 15.18 -5.23 12.58
C ILE A 108 16.18 -6.32 12.20
N SER A 109 16.14 -7.44 12.93
CA SER A 109 16.91 -8.64 12.59
C SER A 109 15.98 -9.70 12.00
N PHE A 110 16.47 -10.44 11.02
CA PHE A 110 15.74 -11.46 10.28
C PHE A 110 16.30 -12.87 10.55
N VAL A 111 15.44 -13.88 10.40
CA VAL A 111 15.80 -15.29 10.62
C VAL A 111 16.81 -15.78 9.58
N LYS A 112 16.61 -15.42 8.30
CA LYS A 112 17.52 -15.78 7.21
C LYS A 112 18.47 -14.63 6.89
N PRO A 113 19.69 -14.93 6.41
CA PRO A 113 20.57 -13.87 5.92
C PRO A 113 19.93 -13.16 4.73
N LEU A 114 20.19 -11.87 4.64
CA LEU A 114 19.71 -11.00 3.57
C LEU A 114 20.61 -11.13 2.34
N ASP A 115 20.00 -11.16 1.15
CA ASP A 115 20.75 -11.01 -0.09
C ASP A 115 21.64 -9.76 -0.05
N ALA A 116 22.82 -9.81 -0.65
CA ALA A 116 23.76 -8.70 -0.66
C ALA A 116 23.21 -7.44 -1.37
N ALA A 117 22.27 -7.62 -2.30
CA ALA A 117 21.60 -6.52 -2.98
C ALA A 117 20.65 -5.73 -2.07
N ILE A 118 20.17 -6.33 -0.97
CA ILE A 118 19.26 -5.66 -0.02
C ILE A 118 20.08 -4.74 0.90
N ASN A 119 20.19 -3.49 0.51
CA ASN A 119 20.96 -2.46 1.22
C ASN A 119 20.34 -1.07 1.03
N GLU A 120 20.88 -0.08 1.71
CA GLU A 120 20.39 1.30 1.66
C GLU A 120 20.59 1.99 0.31
N SER A 121 21.61 1.65 -0.45
CA SER A 121 21.93 2.30 -1.74
C SER A 121 20.91 1.94 -2.83
N GLU A 122 20.31 0.77 -2.74
CA GLU A 122 19.32 0.27 -3.70
C GLU A 122 17.89 0.69 -3.39
N GLY A 123 17.66 1.35 -2.24
CA GLY A 123 16.37 1.92 -1.89
C GLY A 123 15.27 0.91 -1.59
N PHE A 124 15.60 -0.18 -0.89
CA PHE A 124 14.61 -1.20 -0.56
C PHE A 124 13.59 -0.76 0.48
N GLY A 125 12.33 -1.15 0.25
CA GLY A 125 11.26 -1.18 1.25
C GLY A 125 11.09 -2.56 1.84
N ILE A 126 10.66 -2.62 3.10
CA ILE A 126 10.27 -3.83 3.81
C ILE A 126 8.77 -3.80 3.98
N GLU A 127 8.07 -4.80 3.42
CA GLU A 127 6.64 -4.99 3.58
C GLU A 127 6.37 -6.08 4.61
N ASN A 128 5.53 -5.77 5.62
CA ASN A 128 5.07 -6.76 6.58
C ASN A 128 3.80 -7.43 6.06
N LEU A 129 3.87 -8.73 5.78
CA LEU A 129 2.78 -9.50 5.18
C LEU A 129 1.68 -9.90 6.17
N GLU A 130 1.94 -9.76 7.48
CA GLU A 130 0.96 -10.06 8.53
C GLU A 130 0.07 -8.84 8.88
N TRP A 131 0.56 -7.63 8.57
CA TRP A 131 -0.14 -6.37 8.84
C TRP A 131 -0.68 -5.72 7.58
N CYS A 132 -1.20 -6.58 6.70
CA CYS A 132 -1.97 -6.23 5.50
C CYS A 132 -3.25 -7.05 5.54
N PRO A 133 -4.45 -6.45 5.53
CA PRO A 133 -5.70 -7.19 5.69
C PRO A 133 -6.20 -7.76 4.36
N GLU A 134 -7.03 -8.79 4.43
CA GLU A 134 -7.98 -9.09 3.35
C GLU A 134 -9.04 -7.99 3.25
N VAL A 135 -9.60 -7.80 2.06
CA VAL A 135 -10.67 -6.83 1.82
C VAL A 135 -11.88 -7.51 1.18
N TYR A 136 -13.06 -7.25 1.75
CA TYR A 136 -14.34 -7.54 1.11
C TYR A 136 -15.20 -6.29 1.09
N PHE A 137 -15.32 -5.69 -0.09
CA PHE A 137 -16.05 -4.43 -0.32
C PHE A 137 -17.17 -4.68 -1.32
N ALA A 138 -18.42 -4.77 -0.84
CA ALA A 138 -19.54 -5.22 -1.65
C ALA A 138 -20.85 -4.49 -1.36
N ASP A 139 -21.69 -4.37 -2.38
CA ASP A 139 -23.05 -3.83 -2.28
C ASP A 139 -23.09 -2.37 -1.73
N ASN A 140 -22.00 -1.62 -1.91
CA ASN A 140 -21.90 -0.22 -1.46
C ASN A 140 -22.30 0.76 -2.57
N VAL A 141 -22.69 1.94 -2.16
CA VAL A 141 -22.89 3.11 -3.03
C VAL A 141 -21.82 4.13 -2.70
N ILE A 142 -20.99 4.48 -3.67
CA ILE A 142 -19.95 5.49 -3.57
C ILE A 142 -20.31 6.60 -4.57
N ARG A 143 -20.55 7.81 -4.08
CA ARG A 143 -20.99 8.87 -4.98
C ARG A 143 -20.51 10.26 -4.61
N ASN A 144 -20.39 11.10 -5.64
CA ASN A 144 -20.06 12.52 -5.51
C ASN A 144 -18.72 12.77 -4.80
N ASN A 145 -17.73 11.88 -4.98
CA ASN A 145 -16.40 12.05 -4.41
C ASN A 145 -15.58 13.04 -5.22
N ARG A 146 -14.81 13.87 -4.52
CA ARG A 146 -13.87 14.78 -5.17
C ARG A 146 -12.68 14.01 -5.77
N ALA A 147 -12.23 12.95 -5.15
CA ALA A 147 -11.08 12.16 -5.58
C ALA A 147 -11.52 10.77 -6.08
N ARG A 148 -10.91 9.72 -5.56
CA ARG A 148 -11.13 8.35 -6.00
C ARG A 148 -12.30 7.68 -5.27
N GLY A 149 -12.76 6.57 -5.81
CA GLY A 149 -13.72 5.73 -5.10
C GLY A 149 -13.05 4.90 -4.01
N THR A 150 -12.13 4.03 -4.41
CA THR A 150 -11.41 3.15 -3.48
C THR A 150 -9.94 3.08 -3.80
N LEU A 151 -9.12 2.88 -2.76
CA LEU A 151 -7.70 2.54 -2.88
C LEU A 151 -7.45 1.25 -2.10
N PHE A 152 -7.02 0.20 -2.80
CA PHE A 152 -6.67 -1.09 -2.21
C PHE A 152 -5.21 -1.42 -2.51
N SER A 153 -4.41 -1.52 -1.46
CA SER A 153 -2.97 -1.78 -1.53
C SER A 153 -2.61 -2.85 -0.51
N THR A 154 -3.01 -4.11 -0.79
CA THR A 154 -2.73 -5.26 0.06
C THR A 154 -2.35 -6.48 -0.77
N PRO A 155 -1.35 -7.28 -0.34
CA PRO A 155 -0.99 -8.52 -1.01
C PRO A 155 -1.97 -9.67 -0.77
N LEU A 156 -2.95 -9.46 0.11
CA LEU A 156 -3.95 -10.46 0.45
C LEU A 156 -5.20 -10.31 -0.43
N LYS A 157 -6.12 -11.25 -0.28
CA LYS A 157 -7.32 -11.31 -1.09
C LYS A 157 -8.17 -10.06 -0.97
N THR A 158 -8.42 -9.42 -2.11
CA THR A 158 -9.32 -8.26 -2.25
C THR A 158 -10.49 -8.62 -3.15
N VAL A 159 -11.70 -8.45 -2.65
CA VAL A 159 -12.93 -8.62 -3.45
C VAL A 159 -13.70 -7.31 -3.43
N CYS A 160 -13.93 -6.73 -4.62
CA CYS A 160 -14.72 -5.52 -4.81
C CYS A 160 -15.86 -5.83 -5.80
N GLU A 161 -17.07 -6.03 -5.29
CA GLU A 161 -18.16 -6.53 -6.13
C GLU A 161 -19.51 -5.89 -5.83
N ARG A 162 -20.37 -5.79 -6.86
CA ARG A 162 -21.74 -5.28 -6.79
C ARG A 162 -21.88 -3.87 -6.20
N ASN A 163 -20.80 -3.06 -6.28
CA ASN A 163 -20.85 -1.67 -5.84
C ASN A 163 -21.36 -0.76 -6.97
N THR A 164 -21.88 0.38 -6.60
CA THR A 164 -22.20 1.47 -7.52
C THR A 164 -21.28 2.63 -7.25
N PHE A 165 -20.45 2.98 -8.23
CA PHE A 165 -19.60 4.18 -8.24
C PHE A 165 -20.29 5.21 -9.14
N ASP A 166 -20.70 6.33 -8.55
CA ASP A 166 -21.48 7.36 -9.24
C ASP A 166 -20.87 8.74 -9.01
N HIS A 167 -20.37 9.36 -10.09
CA HIS A 167 -19.68 10.67 -10.03
C HIS A 167 -18.46 10.66 -9.08
N THR A 168 -17.59 9.66 -9.19
CA THR A 168 -16.22 9.74 -8.65
C THR A 168 -15.40 10.62 -9.59
N SER A 169 -14.80 11.71 -9.10
CA SER A 169 -14.07 12.63 -9.97
C SER A 169 -12.80 12.00 -10.55
N GLY A 170 -12.06 11.23 -9.77
CA GLY A 170 -10.94 10.43 -10.22
C GLY A 170 -11.33 9.00 -10.56
N THR A 171 -10.35 8.10 -10.54
CA THR A 171 -10.56 6.66 -10.75
C THR A 171 -11.53 6.08 -9.72
N ALA A 172 -12.39 5.18 -10.13
CA ALA A 172 -13.34 4.55 -9.20
C ALA A 172 -12.65 3.51 -8.32
N ILE A 173 -11.70 2.74 -8.89
CA ILE A 173 -10.94 1.73 -8.15
C ILE A 173 -9.46 1.90 -8.51
N LEU A 174 -8.63 2.18 -7.51
CA LEU A 174 -7.18 2.25 -7.64
C LEU A 174 -6.53 1.09 -6.89
N LEU A 175 -5.63 0.40 -7.59
CA LEU A 175 -4.68 -0.56 -7.03
C LEU A 175 -3.29 0.05 -7.19
N CYS A 176 -2.66 0.42 -6.07
CA CYS A 176 -1.40 1.16 -6.09
C CYS A 176 -0.50 0.70 -4.94
N GLY A 177 0.74 0.35 -5.25
CA GLY A 177 1.81 0.21 -4.27
C GLY A 177 2.75 1.42 -4.40
N ASP A 178 3.13 2.03 -3.29
CA ASP A 178 4.00 3.20 -3.26
C ASP A 178 5.12 3.05 -2.22
N CYS A 179 6.34 2.86 -2.69
CA CYS A 179 7.54 2.85 -1.84
C CYS A 179 8.41 4.11 -2.04
N ASN A 180 7.82 5.22 -2.52
CA ASN A 180 8.54 6.44 -2.89
C ASN A 180 7.95 7.73 -2.33
N GLY A 181 6.64 7.80 -2.09
CA GLY A 181 5.95 8.99 -1.61
C GLY A 181 5.23 8.76 -0.29
N TRP A 182 4.11 8.06 -0.34
CA TRP A 182 3.29 7.75 0.83
C TRP A 182 3.79 6.55 1.62
N PHE A 183 4.55 5.66 1.00
CA PHE A 183 5.05 4.41 1.59
C PHE A 183 3.92 3.48 2.03
N GLU A 184 2.86 3.47 1.27
CA GLU A 184 1.73 2.56 1.44
C GLU A 184 2.00 1.24 0.71
N THR A 185 1.93 0.10 1.43
CA THR A 185 2.18 -1.21 0.87
C THR A 185 0.90 -1.69 0.19
N GLY A 186 1.07 -2.45 -0.78
CA GLY A 186 1.09 -3.79 -1.03
C GLY A 186 1.06 -4.16 -2.50
N ALA A 187 1.71 -5.25 -2.82
CA ALA A 187 1.58 -5.91 -4.09
C ALA A 187 0.22 -6.60 -4.19
N CYS A 188 -0.67 -6.10 -5.02
CA CYS A 188 -1.98 -6.71 -5.24
C CYS A 188 -1.83 -8.04 -5.98
N ARG A 189 -2.13 -9.17 -5.34
CA ARG A 189 -1.91 -10.52 -5.89
C ARG A 189 -3.18 -11.29 -6.20
N ASP A 190 -4.18 -11.17 -5.35
CA ASP A 190 -5.45 -11.90 -5.47
C ASP A 190 -6.60 -10.89 -5.43
N VAL A 191 -6.90 -10.29 -6.58
CA VAL A 191 -7.90 -9.22 -6.69
C VAL A 191 -9.04 -9.66 -7.59
N ILE A 192 -10.26 -9.57 -7.08
CA ILE A 192 -11.50 -9.83 -7.80
C ILE A 192 -12.32 -8.55 -7.85
N ILE A 193 -12.48 -8.00 -9.05
CA ILE A 193 -13.36 -6.87 -9.33
C ILE A 193 -14.44 -7.33 -10.28
N ARG A 194 -15.69 -7.39 -9.81
CA ARG A 194 -16.80 -7.90 -10.64
C ARG A 194 -18.14 -7.26 -10.29
N ASP A 195 -19.03 -7.25 -11.27
CA ASP A 195 -20.44 -6.85 -11.11
C ASP A 195 -20.63 -5.42 -10.56
N ASN A 196 -19.60 -4.56 -10.67
CA ASN A 196 -19.68 -3.17 -10.25
C ASN A 196 -20.31 -2.31 -11.36
N LYS A 197 -21.00 -1.26 -10.95
CA LYS A 197 -21.58 -0.26 -11.84
C LYS A 197 -20.80 1.04 -11.72
N PHE A 198 -20.37 1.59 -12.86
CA PHE A 198 -19.63 2.86 -12.95
C PHE A 198 -20.47 3.88 -13.72
N ILE A 199 -20.77 5.02 -13.10
CA ILE A 199 -21.60 6.08 -13.65
C ILE A 199 -20.81 7.37 -13.55
N ASN A 200 -20.52 8.00 -14.69
CA ASN A 200 -19.81 9.29 -14.74
C ASN A 200 -18.56 9.37 -13.85
N SER A 201 -17.70 8.37 -13.90
CA SER A 201 -16.38 8.41 -13.26
C SER A 201 -15.36 9.15 -14.13
N LEU A 202 -14.21 9.57 -13.56
CA LEU A 202 -13.15 10.32 -14.25
C LEU A 202 -13.63 11.66 -14.83
N THR A 203 -14.40 12.41 -14.08
CA THR A 203 -14.87 13.73 -14.50
C THR A 203 -13.88 14.86 -14.21
N ASN A 204 -12.82 14.59 -13.44
CA ASN A 204 -11.81 15.56 -13.04
C ASN A 204 -10.46 15.27 -13.70
N LEU A 205 -9.98 16.23 -14.51
CA LEU A 205 -8.70 16.13 -15.20
C LEU A 205 -7.47 16.33 -14.29
N PHE A 206 -7.66 16.70 -13.03
CA PHE A 206 -6.57 16.92 -12.08
C PHE A 206 -6.08 15.63 -11.40
N GLN A 207 -6.77 14.51 -11.57
CA GLN A 207 -6.32 13.22 -11.06
C GLN A 207 -5.23 12.65 -11.95
N PHE A 208 -4.22 12.00 -11.32
CA PHE A 208 -3.08 11.42 -12.03
C PHE A 208 -3.40 10.11 -12.76
N THR A 209 -4.56 9.50 -12.49
CA THR A 209 -5.00 8.25 -13.12
C THR A 209 -5.95 8.54 -14.27
N GLU A 210 -5.82 7.77 -15.35
CA GLU A 210 -6.55 7.98 -16.60
C GLU A 210 -7.53 6.84 -16.92
N ALA A 211 -7.86 6.00 -15.94
CA ALA A 211 -8.76 4.87 -16.10
C ALA A 211 -9.77 4.77 -14.96
N VAL A 212 -10.97 4.24 -15.27
CA VAL A 212 -12.02 4.00 -14.26
C VAL A 212 -11.56 2.97 -13.23
N ILE A 213 -10.86 1.93 -13.67
CA ILE A 213 -10.11 1.01 -12.83
C ILE A 213 -8.66 1.17 -13.22
N SER A 214 -7.83 1.58 -12.28
CA SER A 214 -6.42 1.86 -12.52
C SER A 214 -5.53 0.96 -11.67
N ILE A 215 -4.52 0.39 -12.32
CA ILE A 215 -3.43 -0.33 -11.67
C ILE A 215 -2.18 0.54 -11.89
N TYR A 216 -1.70 1.14 -10.82
CA TYR A 216 -0.66 2.17 -10.92
C TYR A 216 0.40 2.00 -9.82
N PRO A 217 1.43 1.17 -10.04
CA PRO A 217 2.58 1.16 -9.14
C PRO A 217 3.34 2.48 -9.24
N GLU A 218 3.72 3.05 -8.10
CA GLU A 218 4.49 4.30 -8.08
C GLU A 218 5.96 4.02 -8.41
N ILE A 219 6.26 3.97 -9.70
CA ILE A 219 7.60 3.72 -10.24
C ILE A 219 8.21 5.06 -10.69
N PRO A 220 9.25 5.56 -9.99
CA PRO A 220 9.88 6.83 -10.37
C PRO A 220 10.60 6.69 -11.72
N ASN A 221 10.52 7.74 -12.54
CA ASN A 221 11.20 7.81 -13.84
C ASN A 221 10.91 6.61 -14.77
N LEU A 222 9.67 6.12 -14.78
CA LEU A 222 9.27 4.92 -15.54
C LEU A 222 9.73 4.96 -17.01
N LYS A 223 9.71 6.13 -17.65
CA LYS A 223 10.17 6.30 -19.05
C LYS A 223 11.65 5.94 -19.24
N ASP A 224 12.48 6.19 -18.23
CA ASP A 224 13.91 5.91 -18.28
C ASP A 224 14.20 4.44 -17.93
N GLN A 225 13.21 3.72 -17.46
CA GLN A 225 13.29 2.32 -17.02
C GLN A 225 12.67 1.32 -18.02
N GLN A 226 12.52 1.68 -19.28
CA GLN A 226 11.88 0.84 -20.32
C GLN A 226 12.53 -0.54 -20.50
N LYS A 227 13.79 -0.69 -20.14
CA LYS A 227 14.52 -1.96 -20.20
C LYS A 227 14.28 -2.89 -19.00
N TYR A 228 13.64 -2.41 -17.96
CA TYR A 228 13.30 -3.20 -16.80
C TYR A 228 11.93 -3.82 -16.97
N PHE A 229 11.78 -5.02 -16.45
CA PHE A 229 10.51 -5.71 -16.43
C PHE A 229 9.78 -5.38 -15.12
N HIS A 230 8.65 -4.71 -15.23
CA HIS A 230 7.85 -4.31 -14.09
C HIS A 230 6.61 -5.20 -14.01
N GLY A 231 6.56 -6.10 -13.04
CA GLY A 231 5.41 -6.98 -12.81
C GLY A 231 5.25 -8.04 -13.90
N GLY A 232 6.07 -9.02 -13.93
CA GLY A 232 5.97 -10.15 -14.83
C GLY A 232 5.44 -11.42 -14.18
N GLU A 233 5.41 -12.50 -14.94
CA GLU A 233 5.05 -13.82 -14.42
C GLU A 233 5.92 -14.16 -13.21
N GLY A 234 5.30 -14.27 -12.04
CA GLY A 234 5.98 -14.53 -10.77
C GLY A 234 6.35 -13.30 -9.95
N HIS A 235 6.24 -12.08 -10.49
CA HIS A 235 6.58 -10.84 -9.78
C HIS A 235 5.43 -9.83 -9.83
N PRO A 236 4.31 -10.06 -9.19
CA PRO A 236 3.23 -9.10 -9.17
C PRO A 236 3.63 -7.90 -8.30
N GLY A 237 4.30 -6.94 -8.90
CA GLY A 237 4.58 -5.64 -8.29
C GLY A 237 3.34 -4.76 -8.13
N VAL A 238 2.20 -5.29 -8.51
CA VAL A 238 0.89 -4.63 -8.46
C VAL A 238 -0.17 -5.61 -8.01
#